data_d948717c7d48863b6d01fcde14975a1e
#
_entry.id   d948717c7d48863b6d01fcde14975a1e
#
_cell.length_a   1.000
_cell.length_b   1.000
_cell.length_c   1.000
_cell.angle_alpha   90.00
_cell.angle_beta   90.00
_cell.angle_gamma   90.00
#
_symmetry.space_group_name_H-M   'P 1'
#
loop_
_entity.id
_entity.type
_entity.pdbx_description
1 polymer ?
#
loop_
_entity_poly.entity_id
_entity_poly.type
_entity_poly.pdbx_seq_one_letter_code
_entity_poly.pdbx_strand_id
1 'polypeptide(L)'
;MWYHGAGNDVERTILDQIITDFNASQTQWVIERQDFPQASYNESVVAGALAGTLPDIIDVDGPVMPNWAWAGYMSPLELPDGALDNFLPGAIGSWQGQVYSVGLWDAAIAVFARKSVLEANGIRIPTLAEPWTFDEFDAALETLKATGEFEYPLDLGMAWTGEWYPYAFSPFLQSFGGDIIDRDSFTTAEGSLNGPEAIAFGDWWQSLFTRELAPGTSQDGADRDSGFLDGKYALQWNGNWAALAALEKFGDDLLFLPAPDFGNGPKIGAASWQFGVSATSEHKDGANAFIAFAIQDKYLAAFSDGIGLIPATATAAALTKNYAEGGPMAVFFELSSSQGLIRPPTPAYLSAALTFEKALADIANGADVATALDAAVDEIDADIEANNGYGFSQ
;
A
#
# COMPACT_ATOMS: atom_id res chain seq x y z
N MET A 1 9.93 21.58 4.29
CA MET A 1 9.61 20.16 4.06
C MET A 1 9.38 19.88 2.58
N TRP A 2 9.65 18.68 2.09
CA TRP A 2 9.24 18.21 0.78
C TRP A 2 8.06 17.25 0.91
N TYR A 3 7.15 17.30 -0.07
CA TYR A 3 5.89 16.56 -0.04
C TYR A 3 5.50 16.05 -1.43
N HIS A 4 4.98 14.83 -1.52
CA HIS A 4 4.64 14.15 -2.77
C HIS A 4 3.33 14.62 -3.43
N GLY A 5 2.51 15.42 -2.75
CA GLY A 5 1.11 15.69 -3.09
C GLY A 5 0.88 16.74 -4.19
N ALA A 6 1.86 17.06 -5.05
CA ALA A 6 1.61 17.98 -6.15
C ALA A 6 0.50 17.46 -7.07
N GLY A 7 -0.57 18.26 -7.23
CA GLY A 7 -1.77 17.90 -8.00
C GLY A 7 -2.94 17.37 -7.17
N ASN A 8 -2.76 17.09 -5.88
CA ASN A 8 -3.85 16.77 -4.97
C ASN A 8 -4.23 17.98 -4.10
N ASP A 9 -5.15 18.80 -4.58
CA ASP A 9 -5.51 20.07 -3.93
C ASP A 9 -6.18 19.87 -2.56
N VAL A 10 -6.95 18.80 -2.37
CA VAL A 10 -7.64 18.53 -1.09
C VAL A 10 -6.61 18.15 -0.02
N GLU A 11 -5.73 17.23 -0.32
CA GLU A 11 -4.66 16.78 0.56
C GLU A 11 -3.73 17.93 0.95
N ARG A 12 -3.31 18.72 -0.03
CA ARG A 12 -2.47 19.91 0.18
C ARG A 12 -3.14 20.96 1.06
N THR A 13 -4.45 21.18 0.90
CA THR A 13 -5.20 22.14 1.72
C THR A 13 -5.22 21.72 3.18
N ILE A 14 -5.38 20.43 3.46
CA ILE A 14 -5.37 19.90 4.84
C ILE A 14 -3.97 20.08 5.44
N LEU A 15 -2.91 19.73 4.70
CA LEU A 15 -1.54 19.90 5.16
C LEU A 15 -1.19 21.38 5.38
N ASP A 16 -1.67 22.30 4.52
CA ASP A 16 -1.51 23.74 4.71
C ASP A 16 -2.16 24.25 5.99
N GLN A 17 -3.31 23.67 6.38
CA GLN A 17 -3.95 24.00 7.65
C GLN A 17 -3.08 23.53 8.84
N ILE A 18 -2.52 22.32 8.78
CA ILE A 18 -1.62 21.80 9.84
C ILE A 18 -0.39 22.69 9.98
N ILE A 19 0.24 23.07 8.85
CA ILE A 19 1.40 23.97 8.83
C ILE A 19 1.03 25.34 9.40
N THR A 20 -0.11 25.89 9.01
CA THR A 20 -0.59 27.18 9.51
C THR A 20 -0.81 27.15 11.02
N ASP A 21 -1.48 26.11 11.52
CA ASP A 21 -1.75 25.92 12.94
C ASP A 21 -0.46 25.75 13.75
N PHE A 22 0.50 24.96 13.24
CA PHE A 22 1.81 24.80 13.87
C PHE A 22 2.56 26.12 13.93
N ASN A 23 2.68 26.82 12.80
CA ASN A 23 3.39 28.09 12.72
C ASN A 23 2.77 29.17 13.63
N ALA A 24 1.44 29.11 13.87
CA ALA A 24 0.74 30.03 14.76
C ALA A 24 0.83 29.61 16.25
N SER A 25 1.09 28.33 16.55
CA SER A 25 1.11 27.81 17.93
C SER A 25 2.37 28.15 18.72
N GLN A 26 3.44 28.54 18.05
CA GLN A 26 4.76 28.81 18.63
C GLN A 26 5.51 29.86 17.78
N THR A 27 6.70 30.30 18.21
CA THR A 27 7.47 31.38 17.54
C THR A 27 8.91 31.00 17.21
N GLN A 28 9.28 29.74 17.45
CA GLN A 28 10.66 29.27 17.31
C GLN A 28 10.93 28.75 15.90
N TRP A 29 9.94 28.08 15.30
CA TRP A 29 10.06 27.38 14.01
C TRP A 29 9.01 27.86 13.03
N VAL A 30 9.36 27.83 11.75
CA VAL A 30 8.43 28.08 10.63
C VAL A 30 8.59 26.93 9.67
N ILE A 31 7.49 26.24 9.38
CA ILE A 31 7.45 25.20 8.35
C ILE A 31 7.05 25.84 7.01
N GLU A 32 7.86 25.59 6.00
CA GLU A 32 7.56 25.89 4.59
C GLU A 32 7.55 24.58 3.81
N ARG A 33 6.58 24.42 2.89
CA ARG A 33 6.41 23.22 2.07
C ARG A 33 6.78 23.47 0.63
N GLN A 34 7.43 22.48 0.02
CA GLN A 34 7.64 22.36 -1.42
C GLN A 34 7.01 21.05 -1.90
N ASP A 35 6.15 21.13 -2.92
CA ASP A 35 5.45 19.96 -3.46
C ASP A 35 6.15 19.44 -4.71
N PHE A 36 6.12 18.11 -4.87
CA PHE A 36 6.61 17.37 -6.02
C PHE A 36 5.53 16.44 -6.56
N PRO A 37 5.52 16.12 -7.86
CA PRO A 37 4.68 15.05 -8.39
C PRO A 37 5.06 13.71 -7.77
N GLN A 38 4.07 12.93 -7.32
CA GLN A 38 4.30 11.63 -6.69
C GLN A 38 5.16 10.70 -7.55
N ALA A 39 4.91 10.65 -8.87
CA ALA A 39 5.63 9.76 -9.78
C ALA A 39 7.15 10.02 -9.87
N SER A 40 7.64 11.22 -9.50
CA SER A 40 9.07 11.57 -9.54
C SER A 40 9.63 11.97 -8.17
N TYR A 41 8.86 11.76 -7.10
CA TYR A 41 9.23 12.21 -5.78
C TYR A 41 10.45 11.46 -5.23
N ASN A 42 10.47 10.14 -5.30
CA ASN A 42 11.56 9.32 -4.78
C ASN A 42 12.90 9.66 -5.47
N GLU A 43 12.88 9.85 -6.80
CA GLU A 43 14.08 10.27 -7.55
C GLU A 43 14.57 11.66 -7.12
N SER A 44 13.63 12.57 -6.84
CA SER A 44 13.97 13.92 -6.36
C SER A 44 14.63 13.88 -4.97
N VAL A 45 14.17 13.01 -4.07
CA VAL A 45 14.78 12.81 -2.74
C VAL A 45 16.17 12.21 -2.88
N VAL A 46 16.35 11.17 -3.70
CA VAL A 46 17.68 10.57 -3.93
C VAL A 46 18.64 11.60 -4.52
N ALA A 47 18.22 12.37 -5.52
CA ALA A 47 19.04 13.44 -6.10
C ALA A 47 19.40 14.51 -5.06
N GLY A 48 18.44 14.93 -4.22
CA GLY A 48 18.66 15.88 -3.13
C GLY A 48 19.64 15.34 -2.07
N ALA A 49 19.55 14.07 -1.73
CA ALA A 49 20.47 13.41 -0.81
C ALA A 49 21.91 13.42 -1.33
N LEU A 50 22.10 13.02 -2.60
CA LEU A 50 23.40 13.03 -3.25
C LEU A 50 24.00 14.44 -3.40
N ALA A 51 23.14 15.46 -3.58
CA ALA A 51 23.54 16.85 -3.68
C ALA A 51 23.73 17.54 -2.31
N GLY A 52 23.34 16.90 -1.19
CA GLY A 52 23.35 17.50 0.14
C GLY A 52 22.33 18.64 0.29
N THR A 53 21.20 18.56 -0.39
CA THR A 53 20.15 19.61 -0.42
C THR A 53 18.79 19.13 0.07
N LEU A 54 18.76 18.01 0.83
CA LEU A 54 17.52 17.55 1.46
C LEU A 54 16.96 18.62 2.41
N PRO A 55 15.63 18.78 2.50
CA PRO A 55 14.99 19.63 3.49
C PRO A 55 15.08 18.99 4.88
N ASP A 56 14.61 19.70 5.92
CA ASP A 56 14.58 19.16 7.28
C ASP A 56 13.60 18.01 7.45
N ILE A 57 12.43 18.08 6.76
CA ILE A 57 11.40 17.05 6.78
C ILE A 57 11.20 16.52 5.36
N ILE A 58 11.25 15.22 5.21
CA ILE A 58 10.95 14.51 3.98
C ILE A 58 9.72 13.63 4.17
N ASP A 59 8.90 13.59 3.16
CA ASP A 59 7.85 12.61 3.03
C ASP A 59 8.45 11.32 2.43
N VAL A 60 7.99 10.17 2.85
CA VAL A 60 8.53 8.88 2.40
C VAL A 60 7.41 7.86 2.29
N ASP A 61 7.35 7.15 1.17
CA ASP A 61 6.50 5.96 1.10
C ASP A 61 7.09 4.88 2.04
N GLY A 62 6.26 4.37 2.94
CA GLY A 62 6.68 3.51 4.05
C GLY A 62 7.67 2.40 3.67
N PRO A 63 7.45 1.63 2.60
CA PRO A 63 8.35 0.56 2.19
C PRO A 63 9.73 1.04 1.68
N VAL A 64 9.85 2.29 1.28
CA VAL A 64 11.13 2.89 0.85
C VAL A 64 11.98 3.33 2.03
N MET A 65 11.36 3.61 3.17
CA MET A 65 12.03 4.14 4.36
C MET A 65 13.24 3.32 4.83
N PRO A 66 13.22 1.98 4.89
CA PRO A 66 14.39 1.20 5.32
C PRO A 66 15.64 1.44 4.44
N ASN A 67 15.44 1.59 3.13
CA ASN A 67 16.53 1.91 2.21
C ASN A 67 17.12 3.31 2.47
N TRP A 68 16.26 4.32 2.66
CA TRP A 68 16.73 5.67 2.94
C TRP A 68 17.36 5.81 4.33
N ALA A 69 16.89 5.04 5.32
CA ALA A 69 17.53 4.98 6.64
C ALA A 69 18.92 4.32 6.54
N TRP A 70 19.05 3.20 5.85
CA TRP A 70 20.31 2.51 5.60
C TRP A 70 21.30 3.38 4.79
N ALA A 71 20.82 4.09 3.78
CA ALA A 71 21.63 5.00 2.96
C ALA A 71 22.05 6.28 3.73
N GLY A 72 21.56 6.48 4.96
CA GLY A 72 21.90 7.64 5.78
C GLY A 72 21.19 8.94 5.36
N TYR A 73 20.05 8.84 4.67
CA TYR A 73 19.25 10.02 4.30
C TYR A 73 18.36 10.49 5.44
N MET A 74 17.98 9.58 6.34
CA MET A 74 17.07 9.83 7.45
C MET A 74 17.73 9.63 8.80
N SER A 75 17.26 10.34 9.81
CA SER A 75 17.58 10.09 11.21
C SER A 75 16.37 9.51 11.94
N PRO A 76 16.60 8.72 13.02
CA PRO A 76 15.51 8.31 13.89
C PRO A 76 14.67 9.49 14.37
N LEU A 77 13.37 9.30 14.51
CA LEU A 77 12.47 10.28 15.10
C LEU A 77 12.66 10.39 16.60
N GLU A 78 12.60 11.61 17.10
CA GLU A 78 12.62 11.94 18.53
C GLU A 78 11.24 12.47 18.94
N LEU A 79 10.29 11.55 19.11
CA LEU A 79 8.91 11.87 19.51
C LEU A 79 8.73 11.71 21.04
N PRO A 80 7.71 12.35 21.63
CA PRO A 80 7.37 12.12 23.04
C PRO A 80 7.08 10.64 23.33
N ASP A 81 7.43 10.17 24.53
CA ASP A 81 7.15 8.81 24.97
C ASP A 81 5.67 8.46 24.82
N GLY A 82 5.39 7.30 24.22
CA GLY A 82 4.02 6.81 23.98
C GLY A 82 3.27 7.50 22.84
N ALA A 83 3.89 8.41 22.10
CA ALA A 83 3.23 9.15 21.02
C ALA A 83 2.65 8.23 19.92
N LEU A 84 3.20 7.03 19.74
CA LEU A 84 2.82 6.07 18.69
C LEU A 84 2.14 4.81 19.21
N ASP A 85 1.85 4.70 20.52
CA ASP A 85 1.32 3.46 21.13
C ASP A 85 0.00 2.97 20.53
N ASN A 86 -0.81 3.88 19.97
CA ASN A 86 -2.13 3.57 19.41
C ASN A 86 -2.17 3.67 17.88
N PHE A 87 -1.02 3.78 17.22
CA PHE A 87 -0.95 3.87 15.77
C PHE A 87 -1.10 2.50 15.12
N LEU A 88 -1.75 2.48 13.96
CA LEU A 88 -1.72 1.31 13.08
C LEU A 88 -0.27 0.98 12.70
N PRO A 89 0.10 -0.31 12.66
CA PRO A 89 1.46 -0.71 12.31
C PRO A 89 1.92 -0.17 10.94
N GLY A 90 1.01 -0.09 9.96
CA GLY A 90 1.29 0.45 8.63
C GLY A 90 1.65 1.95 8.62
N ALA A 91 1.28 2.69 9.66
CA ALA A 91 1.61 4.10 9.78
C ALA A 91 2.95 4.37 10.50
N ILE A 92 3.70 3.33 10.90
CA ILE A 92 4.98 3.46 11.59
C ILE A 92 6.09 2.84 10.75
N GLY A 93 7.05 3.66 10.33
CA GLY A 93 8.25 3.21 9.63
C GLY A 93 9.38 2.91 10.62
N SER A 94 9.75 1.63 10.74
CA SER A 94 10.81 1.18 11.65
C SER A 94 11.89 0.39 10.92
N TRP A 95 13.14 0.61 11.28
CA TRP A 95 14.28 -0.16 10.80
C TRP A 95 15.30 -0.34 11.91
N GLN A 96 15.82 -1.56 12.07
CA GLN A 96 16.76 -1.94 13.15
C GLN A 96 16.31 -1.48 14.54
N GLY A 97 15.02 -1.62 14.85
CA GLY A 97 14.44 -1.32 16.15
C GLY A 97 14.28 0.18 16.47
N GLN A 98 14.51 1.07 15.50
CA GLN A 98 14.27 2.50 15.64
C GLN A 98 13.19 2.97 14.67
N VAL A 99 12.43 3.98 15.10
CA VAL A 99 11.39 4.62 14.28
C VAL A 99 12.00 5.76 13.48
N TYR A 100 11.83 5.75 12.18
CA TYR A 100 12.35 6.77 11.25
C TYR A 100 11.27 7.63 10.63
N SER A 101 10.04 7.12 10.57
CA SER A 101 8.94 7.85 9.97
C SER A 101 7.61 7.49 10.60
N VAL A 102 6.62 8.39 10.45
CA VAL A 102 5.25 8.19 10.90
C VAL A 102 4.28 8.80 9.90
N GLY A 103 3.23 8.05 9.56
CA GLY A 103 2.15 8.47 8.67
C GLY A 103 0.99 9.09 9.43
N LEU A 104 0.30 10.02 8.78
CA LEU A 104 -0.95 10.59 9.28
C LEU A 104 -2.15 9.67 8.96
N TRP A 105 -1.98 8.76 8.03
CA TRP A 105 -2.98 7.81 7.56
C TRP A 105 -2.33 6.48 7.20
N ASP A 106 -3.17 5.47 7.07
CA ASP A 106 -2.84 4.19 6.45
C ASP A 106 -3.68 4.02 5.17
N ALA A 107 -3.30 3.05 4.35
CA ALA A 107 -4.03 2.65 3.17
C ALA A 107 -4.20 1.13 3.17
N ALA A 108 -5.37 0.66 2.75
CA ALA A 108 -5.72 -0.75 2.72
C ALA A 108 -6.52 -1.07 1.46
N ILE A 109 -6.35 -2.29 0.98
CA ILE A 109 -7.04 -2.82 -0.20
C ILE A 109 -8.23 -3.67 0.24
N ALA A 110 -9.27 -3.68 -0.58
CA ALA A 110 -10.43 -4.57 -0.44
C ALA A 110 -10.89 -5.05 -1.82
N VAL A 111 -11.71 -6.08 -1.85
CA VAL A 111 -12.50 -6.41 -3.04
C VAL A 111 -13.76 -5.54 -3.02
N PHE A 112 -13.89 -4.65 -3.99
CA PHE A 112 -15.10 -3.85 -4.20
C PHE A 112 -16.08 -4.69 -5.02
N ALA A 113 -17.33 -4.75 -4.58
CA ALA A 113 -18.38 -5.51 -5.23
C ALA A 113 -19.73 -4.79 -5.12
N ARG A 114 -20.65 -5.08 -6.02
CA ARG A 114 -22.05 -4.70 -5.84
C ARG A 114 -22.84 -5.86 -5.26
N LYS A 115 -23.54 -5.61 -4.15
CA LYS A 115 -24.36 -6.59 -3.45
C LYS A 115 -25.36 -7.25 -4.39
N SER A 116 -26.06 -6.43 -5.17
CA SER A 116 -27.07 -6.88 -6.14
C SER A 116 -26.49 -7.85 -7.18
N VAL A 117 -25.23 -7.65 -7.61
CA VAL A 117 -24.54 -8.53 -8.56
C VAL A 117 -24.24 -9.89 -7.92
N LEU A 118 -23.72 -9.92 -6.69
CA LEU A 118 -23.42 -11.18 -6.01
C LEU A 118 -24.70 -11.97 -5.75
N GLU A 119 -25.75 -11.32 -5.20
CA GLU A 119 -27.03 -11.94 -4.90
C GLU A 119 -27.72 -12.49 -6.16
N ALA A 120 -27.75 -11.73 -7.25
CA ALA A 120 -28.37 -12.16 -8.52
C ALA A 120 -27.70 -13.42 -9.10
N ASN A 121 -26.41 -13.62 -8.84
CA ASN A 121 -25.64 -14.75 -9.32
C ASN A 121 -25.44 -15.87 -8.29
N GLY A 122 -26.10 -15.77 -7.12
CA GLY A 122 -26.03 -16.77 -6.06
C GLY A 122 -24.62 -16.91 -5.43
N ILE A 123 -23.83 -15.86 -5.51
CA ILE A 123 -22.46 -15.82 -4.95
C ILE A 123 -22.57 -15.40 -3.46
N ARG A 124 -21.95 -16.19 -2.60
CA ARG A 124 -21.89 -15.88 -1.15
C ARG A 124 -21.16 -14.55 -0.95
N ILE A 125 -21.70 -13.69 -0.09
CA ILE A 125 -21.01 -12.48 0.37
C ILE A 125 -20.06 -12.89 1.50
N PRO A 126 -18.74 -12.73 1.35
CA PRO A 126 -17.77 -13.05 2.40
C PRO A 126 -17.81 -12.02 3.53
N THR A 127 -17.36 -12.43 4.71
CA THR A 127 -17.18 -11.56 5.88
C THR A 127 -15.73 -11.61 6.35
N LEU A 128 -15.34 -10.72 7.25
CA LEU A 128 -13.99 -10.75 7.84
C LEU A 128 -13.70 -12.08 8.57
N ALA A 129 -14.73 -12.68 9.21
CA ALA A 129 -14.59 -13.96 9.90
C ALA A 129 -14.62 -15.16 8.95
N GLU A 130 -15.27 -15.03 7.80
CA GLU A 130 -15.45 -16.06 6.80
C GLU A 130 -15.15 -15.49 5.40
N PRO A 131 -13.88 -15.23 5.05
CA PRO A 131 -13.49 -14.77 3.72
C PRO A 131 -13.85 -15.82 2.67
N TRP A 132 -13.78 -15.45 1.40
CA TRP A 132 -13.82 -16.48 0.34
C TRP A 132 -12.58 -17.36 0.44
N THR A 133 -12.77 -18.66 0.33
CA THR A 133 -11.68 -19.60 0.04
C THR A 133 -11.21 -19.44 -1.40
N PHE A 134 -10.06 -20.05 -1.73
CA PHE A 134 -9.57 -20.12 -3.10
C PHE A 134 -10.66 -20.63 -4.07
N ASP A 135 -11.28 -21.77 -3.75
CA ASP A 135 -12.30 -22.39 -4.63
C ASP A 135 -13.55 -21.51 -4.78
N GLU A 136 -13.98 -20.84 -3.71
CA GLU A 136 -15.14 -19.94 -3.75
C GLU A 136 -14.86 -18.69 -4.60
N PHE A 137 -13.65 -18.13 -4.46
CA PHE A 137 -13.26 -16.95 -5.25
C PHE A 137 -13.12 -17.29 -6.73
N ASP A 138 -12.47 -18.39 -7.05
CA ASP A 138 -12.32 -18.86 -8.44
C ASP A 138 -13.69 -19.18 -9.07
N ALA A 139 -14.57 -19.88 -8.35
CA ALA A 139 -15.93 -20.16 -8.79
C ALA A 139 -16.78 -18.88 -8.98
N ALA A 140 -16.58 -17.87 -8.12
CA ALA A 140 -17.25 -16.58 -8.28
C ALA A 140 -16.82 -15.87 -9.56
N LEU A 141 -15.52 -15.86 -9.88
CA LEU A 141 -14.99 -15.26 -11.10
C LEU A 141 -15.56 -15.97 -12.35
N GLU A 142 -15.56 -17.31 -12.37
CA GLU A 142 -16.14 -18.07 -13.48
C GLU A 142 -17.65 -17.84 -13.63
N THR A 143 -18.37 -17.76 -12.51
CA THR A 143 -19.82 -17.48 -12.54
C THR A 143 -20.09 -16.10 -13.13
N LEU A 144 -19.34 -15.07 -12.70
CA LEU A 144 -19.49 -13.71 -13.22
C LEU A 144 -19.10 -13.61 -14.69
N LYS A 145 -18.03 -14.29 -15.12
CA LYS A 145 -17.65 -14.38 -16.54
C LYS A 145 -18.77 -15.01 -17.39
N ALA A 146 -19.37 -16.09 -16.92
CA ALA A 146 -20.41 -16.83 -17.64
C ALA A 146 -21.70 -16.02 -17.88
N THR A 147 -21.92 -14.93 -17.12
CA THR A 147 -23.08 -14.05 -17.34
C THR A 147 -22.96 -13.30 -18.66
N GLY A 148 -21.77 -13.01 -19.14
CA GLY A 148 -21.51 -12.15 -20.29
C GLY A 148 -21.92 -10.68 -20.11
N GLU A 149 -22.21 -10.26 -18.88
CA GLU A 149 -22.62 -8.89 -18.55
C GLU A 149 -21.42 -7.95 -18.38
N PHE A 150 -20.24 -8.49 -18.06
CA PHE A 150 -19.03 -7.75 -17.79
C PHE A 150 -17.96 -8.04 -18.83
N GLU A 151 -17.12 -7.07 -19.10
CA GLU A 151 -15.94 -7.24 -19.95
C GLU A 151 -14.98 -8.25 -19.32
N TYR A 152 -14.74 -8.07 -18.01
CA TYR A 152 -14.02 -9.03 -17.15
C TYR A 152 -14.71 -9.12 -15.79
N PRO A 153 -14.68 -10.30 -15.13
CA PRO A 153 -15.21 -10.43 -13.77
C PRO A 153 -14.41 -9.67 -12.71
N LEU A 154 -13.10 -9.49 -12.90
CA LEU A 154 -12.20 -8.87 -11.91
C LEU A 154 -11.34 -7.79 -12.55
N ASP A 155 -11.29 -6.62 -11.93
CA ASP A 155 -10.30 -5.58 -12.19
C ASP A 155 -9.20 -5.65 -11.13
N LEU A 156 -7.96 -5.79 -11.56
CA LEU A 156 -6.76 -5.81 -10.73
C LEU A 156 -5.97 -4.50 -10.78
N GLY A 157 -6.38 -3.54 -11.61
CA GLY A 157 -5.63 -2.31 -11.82
C GLY A 157 -4.27 -2.54 -12.51
N MET A 158 -4.20 -3.47 -13.47
CA MET A 158 -2.95 -3.87 -14.13
C MET A 158 -2.25 -2.74 -14.89
N ALA A 159 -2.95 -1.65 -15.19
CA ALA A 159 -2.36 -0.44 -15.79
C ALA A 159 -1.58 0.42 -14.78
N TRP A 160 -1.71 0.18 -13.49
CA TRP A 160 -0.82 0.77 -12.48
C TRP A 160 0.49 -0.03 -12.44
N THR A 161 1.62 0.67 -12.45
CA THR A 161 2.96 0.08 -12.41
C THR A 161 3.70 0.51 -11.14
N GLY A 162 4.92 0.00 -10.96
CA GLY A 162 5.75 0.33 -9.82
C GLY A 162 5.22 -0.26 -8.52
N GLU A 163 5.11 0.55 -7.49
CA GLU A 163 4.73 0.12 -6.14
C GLU A 163 3.37 -0.59 -6.06
N TRP A 164 2.49 -0.40 -7.04
CA TRP A 164 1.21 -1.10 -7.08
C TRP A 164 1.36 -2.62 -7.08
N TYR A 165 2.30 -3.17 -7.85
CA TYR A 165 2.46 -4.63 -7.94
C TYR A 165 2.85 -5.28 -6.62
N PRO A 166 3.92 -4.86 -5.93
CA PRO A 166 4.23 -5.45 -4.63
C PRO A 166 3.18 -5.11 -3.56
N TYR A 167 2.60 -3.90 -3.59
CA TYR A 167 1.56 -3.50 -2.65
C TYR A 167 0.27 -4.33 -2.78
N ALA A 168 -0.21 -4.49 -4.02
CA ALA A 168 -1.50 -5.12 -4.29
C ALA A 168 -1.41 -6.65 -4.42
N PHE A 169 -0.29 -7.20 -4.90
CA PHE A 169 -0.22 -8.60 -5.32
C PHE A 169 0.70 -9.46 -4.47
N SER A 170 1.69 -8.89 -3.76
CA SER A 170 2.45 -9.70 -2.80
C SER A 170 1.58 -10.27 -1.67
N PRO A 171 0.48 -9.61 -1.23
CA PRO A 171 -0.44 -10.24 -0.28
C PRO A 171 -1.09 -11.52 -0.79
N PHE A 172 -1.38 -11.63 -2.09
CA PHE A 172 -1.85 -12.89 -2.66
C PHE A 172 -0.76 -13.97 -2.58
N LEU A 173 0.48 -13.66 -3.01
CA LEU A 173 1.61 -14.57 -2.86
C LEU A 173 1.77 -15.05 -1.40
N GLN A 174 1.66 -14.14 -0.44
CA GLN A 174 1.78 -14.46 0.99
C GLN A 174 0.58 -15.27 1.50
N SER A 175 -0.60 -15.10 0.94
CA SER A 175 -1.77 -15.93 1.24
C SER A 175 -1.62 -17.35 0.66
N PHE A 176 -0.86 -17.54 -0.43
CA PHE A 176 -0.42 -18.85 -0.90
C PHE A 176 0.68 -19.46 -0.03
N GLY A 177 1.44 -18.67 0.71
CA GLY A 177 2.54 -19.12 1.59
C GLY A 177 3.94 -18.76 1.12
N GLY A 178 4.07 -18.05 -0.02
CA GLY A 178 5.33 -17.46 -0.48
C GLY A 178 5.58 -16.05 0.07
N ASP A 179 6.66 -15.43 -0.34
CA ASP A 179 6.92 -14.00 -0.12
C ASP A 179 7.91 -13.48 -1.18
N ILE A 180 8.07 -12.16 -1.27
CA ILE A 180 9.05 -11.54 -2.18
C ILE A 180 10.48 -11.82 -1.73
N ILE A 181 10.70 -11.92 -0.42
CA ILE A 181 12.00 -12.18 0.20
C ILE A 181 11.78 -12.97 1.50
N ASP A 182 12.75 -13.76 1.91
CA ASP A 182 12.71 -14.43 3.23
C ASP A 182 12.68 -13.39 4.36
N ARG A 183 11.58 -13.34 5.12
CA ARG A 183 11.38 -12.37 6.20
C ARG A 183 12.13 -12.69 7.48
N ASP A 184 12.65 -13.91 7.63
CA ASP A 184 13.41 -14.30 8.81
C ASP A 184 14.85 -13.77 8.72
N SER A 185 15.42 -13.77 7.52
CA SER A 185 16.80 -13.35 7.30
C SER A 185 16.96 -12.03 6.54
N PHE A 186 16.05 -11.69 5.63
CA PHE A 186 16.17 -10.61 4.63
C PHE A 186 17.42 -10.70 3.76
N THR A 187 18.01 -11.90 3.60
CA THR A 187 19.26 -12.10 2.88
C THR A 187 19.12 -12.90 1.59
N THR A 188 17.93 -13.40 1.28
CA THR A 188 17.65 -14.17 0.06
C THR A 188 16.16 -14.14 -0.27
N ALA A 189 15.83 -14.29 -1.54
CA ALA A 189 14.49 -14.57 -2.04
C ALA A 189 14.30 -16.07 -2.36
N GLU A 190 15.40 -16.88 -2.32
CA GLU A 190 15.37 -18.30 -2.61
C GLU A 190 14.42 -19.07 -1.69
N GLY A 191 13.56 -19.89 -2.27
CA GLY A 191 12.55 -20.66 -1.56
C GLY A 191 11.31 -19.87 -1.15
N SER A 192 11.40 -18.53 -0.99
CA SER A 192 10.27 -17.67 -0.69
C SER A 192 9.53 -17.21 -1.96
N LEU A 193 10.27 -16.81 -2.99
CA LEU A 193 9.72 -16.30 -4.24
C LEU A 193 9.66 -17.37 -5.36
N ASN A 194 10.43 -18.44 -5.28
CA ASN A 194 10.45 -19.55 -6.24
C ASN A 194 10.14 -20.92 -5.63
N GLY A 195 9.72 -20.97 -4.37
CA GLY A 195 9.25 -22.21 -3.72
C GLY A 195 7.92 -22.71 -4.30
N PRO A 196 7.49 -23.93 -3.89
CA PRO A 196 6.26 -24.53 -4.42
C PRO A 196 5.01 -23.65 -4.27
N GLU A 197 4.91 -22.89 -3.18
CA GLU A 197 3.81 -21.98 -2.88
C GLU A 197 3.81 -20.77 -3.82
N ALA A 198 5.00 -20.24 -4.11
CA ALA A 198 5.14 -19.13 -5.06
C ALA A 198 4.88 -19.56 -6.51
N ILE A 199 5.28 -20.79 -6.88
CA ILE A 199 4.93 -21.36 -8.19
C ILE A 199 3.43 -21.56 -8.29
N ALA A 200 2.76 -22.09 -7.26
CA ALA A 200 1.30 -22.25 -7.25
C ALA A 200 0.57 -20.88 -7.40
N PHE A 201 1.07 -19.85 -6.72
CA PHE A 201 0.59 -18.49 -6.91
C PHE A 201 0.80 -18.00 -8.35
N GLY A 202 1.98 -18.20 -8.92
CA GLY A 202 2.29 -17.82 -10.30
C GLY A 202 1.42 -18.51 -11.34
N ASP A 203 1.14 -19.79 -11.15
CA ASP A 203 0.22 -20.57 -12.01
C ASP A 203 -1.21 -20.03 -11.93
N TRP A 204 -1.70 -19.75 -10.71
CA TRP A 204 -3.00 -19.11 -10.51
C TRP A 204 -3.02 -17.71 -11.15
N TRP A 205 -2.00 -16.90 -10.90
CA TRP A 205 -1.87 -15.55 -11.48
C TRP A 205 -1.95 -15.59 -13.00
N GLN A 206 -1.17 -16.44 -13.67
CA GLN A 206 -1.22 -16.62 -15.13
C GLN A 206 -2.59 -17.07 -15.59
N SER A 207 -3.26 -17.93 -14.82
CA SER A 207 -4.59 -18.45 -15.16
C SER A 207 -5.66 -17.36 -15.24
N LEU A 208 -5.55 -16.28 -14.46
CA LEU A 208 -6.49 -15.16 -14.52
C LEU A 208 -6.55 -14.53 -15.91
N PHE A 209 -5.41 -14.44 -16.58
CA PHE A 209 -5.29 -13.82 -17.91
C PHE A 209 -5.59 -14.80 -19.04
N THR A 210 -5.09 -16.02 -18.94
CA THR A 210 -5.35 -17.06 -19.95
C THR A 210 -6.81 -17.50 -19.98
N ARG A 211 -7.50 -17.43 -18.85
CA ARG A 211 -8.94 -17.65 -18.71
C ARG A 211 -9.77 -16.37 -18.91
N GLU A 212 -9.16 -15.23 -19.23
CA GLU A 212 -9.85 -13.95 -19.41
C GLU A 212 -10.73 -13.58 -18.19
N LEU A 213 -10.22 -13.79 -16.97
CA LEU A 213 -10.90 -13.42 -15.72
C LEU A 213 -10.54 -12.01 -15.27
N ALA A 214 -9.41 -11.46 -15.74
CA ALA A 214 -8.97 -10.11 -15.51
C ALA A 214 -8.30 -9.53 -16.77
N PRO A 215 -8.33 -8.19 -16.96
CA PRO A 215 -7.55 -7.55 -18.02
C PRO A 215 -6.06 -7.71 -17.74
N GLY A 216 -5.25 -7.89 -18.80
CA GLY A 216 -3.79 -8.01 -18.67
C GLY A 216 -3.08 -6.66 -18.58
N THR A 217 -1.76 -6.69 -18.77
CA THR A 217 -0.87 -5.50 -18.72
C THR A 217 -1.18 -4.42 -19.76
N SER A 218 -2.01 -4.74 -20.77
CA SER A 218 -2.49 -3.79 -21.77
C SER A 218 -3.80 -3.08 -21.38
N GLN A 219 -4.25 -3.20 -20.13
CA GLN A 219 -5.44 -2.48 -19.62
C GLN A 219 -5.32 -0.98 -19.90
N ASP A 220 -6.41 -0.38 -20.41
CA ASP A 220 -6.45 1.08 -20.58
C ASP A 220 -6.45 1.80 -19.22
N GLY A 221 -5.69 2.89 -19.11
CA GLY A 221 -5.60 3.66 -17.87
C GLY A 221 -6.93 4.27 -17.43
N ALA A 222 -7.80 4.68 -18.37
CA ALA A 222 -9.13 5.18 -18.05
C ALA A 222 -10.03 4.06 -17.50
N ASP A 223 -9.94 2.86 -18.04
CA ASP A 223 -10.70 1.70 -17.55
C ASP A 223 -10.26 1.27 -16.15
N ARG A 224 -8.96 1.37 -15.84
CA ARG A 224 -8.44 1.19 -14.49
C ARG A 224 -9.10 2.13 -13.49
N ASP A 225 -9.30 3.40 -13.85
CA ASP A 225 -9.81 4.42 -12.93
C ASP A 225 -11.34 4.40 -12.82
N SER A 226 -12.05 4.09 -13.92
CA SER A 226 -13.51 4.18 -13.99
C SER A 226 -14.25 2.89 -14.34
N GLY A 227 -13.55 1.85 -14.79
CA GLY A 227 -14.19 0.65 -15.36
C GLY A 227 -15.17 -0.05 -14.43
N PHE A 228 -14.86 -0.15 -13.11
CA PHE A 228 -15.78 -0.67 -12.12
C PHE A 228 -17.00 0.25 -11.94
N LEU A 229 -16.78 1.56 -11.86
CA LEU A 229 -17.85 2.55 -11.74
C LEU A 229 -18.78 2.54 -12.97
N ASP A 230 -18.22 2.30 -14.16
CA ASP A 230 -18.96 2.24 -15.42
C ASP A 230 -19.59 0.86 -15.68
N GLY A 231 -19.36 -0.11 -14.78
CA GLY A 231 -19.96 -1.46 -14.86
C GLY A 231 -19.28 -2.38 -15.85
N LYS A 232 -18.06 -2.08 -16.31
CA LYS A 232 -17.26 -2.98 -17.16
C LYS A 232 -16.76 -4.20 -16.38
N TYR A 233 -16.51 -4.03 -15.08
CA TYR A 233 -16.00 -5.06 -14.17
C TYR A 233 -17.03 -5.38 -13.09
N ALA A 234 -17.14 -6.65 -12.72
CA ALA A 234 -18.03 -7.10 -11.65
C ALA A 234 -17.44 -6.86 -10.25
N LEU A 235 -16.16 -7.15 -10.11
CA LEU A 235 -15.35 -6.97 -8.91
C LEU A 235 -14.15 -6.07 -9.22
N GLN A 236 -13.68 -5.33 -8.21
CA GLN A 236 -12.45 -4.54 -8.31
C GLN A 236 -11.57 -4.76 -7.08
N TRP A 237 -10.29 -5.05 -7.30
CA TRP A 237 -9.26 -5.04 -6.28
C TRP A 237 -8.66 -3.65 -6.20
N ASN A 238 -9.04 -2.86 -5.18
CA ASN A 238 -8.65 -1.46 -5.09
C ASN A 238 -8.58 -1.00 -3.63
N GLY A 239 -7.96 0.15 -3.42
CA GLY A 239 -7.79 0.72 -2.09
C GLY A 239 -8.89 1.68 -1.65
N ASN A 240 -8.86 2.00 -0.37
CA ASN A 240 -9.80 2.91 0.28
C ASN A 240 -9.85 4.32 -0.34
N TRP A 241 -8.82 4.75 -1.07
CA TRP A 241 -8.82 6.02 -1.83
C TRP A 241 -9.88 6.08 -2.94
N ALA A 242 -10.29 4.93 -3.47
CA ALA A 242 -11.35 4.84 -4.47
C ALA A 242 -12.76 4.73 -3.85
N ALA A 243 -12.85 4.50 -2.53
CA ALA A 243 -14.10 4.15 -1.87
C ALA A 243 -15.15 5.27 -1.92
N LEU A 244 -14.75 6.54 -1.77
CA LEU A 244 -15.70 7.66 -1.77
C LEU A 244 -16.44 7.80 -3.10
N ALA A 245 -15.75 7.68 -4.23
CA ALA A 245 -16.35 7.72 -5.56
C ALA A 245 -17.30 6.52 -5.79
N ALA A 246 -16.92 5.34 -5.31
CA ALA A 246 -17.73 4.14 -5.42
C ALA A 246 -18.99 4.22 -4.52
N LEU A 247 -18.86 4.76 -3.30
CA LEU A 247 -20.01 5.04 -2.41
C LEU A 247 -20.97 6.06 -3.01
N GLU A 248 -20.45 7.14 -3.61
CA GLU A 248 -21.29 8.12 -4.31
C GLU A 248 -22.09 7.48 -5.45
N LYS A 249 -21.45 6.57 -6.21
CA LYS A 249 -22.07 5.91 -7.37
C LYS A 249 -23.10 4.85 -6.99
N PHE A 250 -22.78 3.98 -6.02
CA PHE A 250 -23.54 2.75 -5.75
C PHE A 250 -24.30 2.77 -4.41
N GLY A 251 -23.96 3.69 -3.48
CA GLY A 251 -24.62 3.79 -2.18
C GLY A 251 -24.61 2.46 -1.42
N ASP A 252 -25.78 2.05 -0.94
CA ASP A 252 -25.97 0.82 -0.12
C ASP A 252 -25.76 -0.48 -0.92
N ASP A 253 -25.62 -0.41 -2.26
CA ASP A 253 -25.30 -1.58 -3.09
C ASP A 253 -23.80 -1.89 -3.11
N LEU A 254 -22.95 -0.96 -2.69
CA LEU A 254 -21.50 -1.17 -2.62
C LEU A 254 -21.13 -2.01 -1.39
N LEU A 255 -20.22 -2.96 -1.62
CA LEU A 255 -19.58 -3.76 -0.59
C LEU A 255 -18.07 -3.62 -0.68
N PHE A 256 -17.41 -3.52 0.48
CA PHE A 256 -15.97 -3.69 0.65
C PHE A 256 -15.73 -5.02 1.35
N LEU A 257 -15.18 -5.97 0.63
CA LEU A 257 -15.03 -7.35 1.06
C LEU A 257 -13.57 -7.66 1.42
N PRO A 258 -13.33 -8.59 2.36
CA PRO A 258 -11.97 -9.06 2.67
C PRO A 258 -11.30 -9.70 1.45
N ALA A 259 -9.97 -9.75 1.47
CA ALA A 259 -9.21 -10.57 0.54
C ALA A 259 -9.66 -12.04 0.62
N PRO A 260 -9.58 -12.79 -0.48
CA PRO A 260 -9.73 -14.24 -0.44
C PRO A 260 -8.59 -14.89 0.36
N ASP A 261 -8.89 -16.03 0.99
CA ASP A 261 -7.93 -16.86 1.68
C ASP A 261 -7.43 -17.97 0.74
N PHE A 262 -6.16 -17.93 0.39
CA PHE A 262 -5.52 -18.92 -0.47
C PHE A 262 -4.80 -20.03 0.32
N GLY A 263 -5.04 -20.14 1.64
CA GLY A 263 -4.56 -21.22 2.51
C GLY A 263 -3.74 -20.76 3.71
N ASN A 264 -3.20 -19.52 3.69
CA ASN A 264 -2.43 -18.95 4.81
C ASN A 264 -3.07 -17.68 5.36
N GLY A 265 -4.40 -17.60 5.28
CA GLY A 265 -5.21 -16.47 5.71
C GLY A 265 -5.31 -15.35 4.68
N PRO A 266 -6.39 -14.57 4.73
CA PRO A 266 -6.56 -13.41 3.86
C PRO A 266 -5.51 -12.35 4.20
N LYS A 267 -4.95 -11.72 3.16
CA LYS A 267 -3.91 -10.69 3.31
C LYS A 267 -4.16 -9.55 2.34
N ILE A 268 -3.85 -8.32 2.79
CA ILE A 268 -3.94 -7.11 1.98
C ILE A 268 -2.66 -6.27 2.15
N GLY A 269 -2.35 -5.43 1.20
CA GLY A 269 -1.31 -4.41 1.36
C GLY A 269 -1.73 -3.36 2.38
N ALA A 270 -0.81 -2.97 3.25
CA ALA A 270 -0.92 -1.89 4.22
C ALA A 270 0.32 -1.01 4.17
N ALA A 271 0.28 0.12 4.83
CA ALA A 271 1.23 1.22 4.85
C ALA A 271 1.09 2.18 3.66
N SER A 272 1.48 3.42 3.91
CA SER A 272 1.36 4.53 2.98
C SER A 272 2.46 5.56 3.26
N TRP A 273 2.25 6.80 2.82
CA TRP A 273 3.19 7.90 2.98
C TRP A 273 3.34 8.34 4.44
N GLN A 274 4.57 8.68 4.82
CA GLN A 274 4.97 8.98 6.20
C GLN A 274 5.93 10.16 6.23
N PHE A 275 5.97 10.90 7.33
CA PHE A 275 6.92 11.97 7.54
C PHE A 275 8.15 11.47 8.28
N GLY A 276 9.32 11.85 7.80
CA GLY A 276 10.60 11.57 8.42
C GLY A 276 11.50 12.80 8.48
N VAL A 277 12.58 12.71 9.26
CA VAL A 277 13.54 13.79 9.45
C VAL A 277 14.82 13.47 8.67
N SER A 278 15.30 14.43 7.88
CA SER A 278 16.57 14.29 7.16
C SER A 278 17.75 14.15 8.13
N ALA A 279 18.64 13.22 7.84
CA ALA A 279 19.85 13.02 8.65
C ALA A 279 20.76 14.26 8.68
N THR A 280 20.76 15.05 7.61
CA THR A 280 21.58 16.25 7.44
C THR A 280 20.93 17.53 7.98
N SER A 281 19.68 17.45 8.49
CA SER A 281 19.01 18.61 9.08
C SER A 281 19.77 19.18 10.28
N GLU A 282 19.93 20.50 10.28
CA GLU A 282 20.41 21.26 11.43
C GLU A 282 19.27 21.68 12.38
N HIS A 283 18.00 21.37 12.00
CA HIS A 283 16.77 21.78 12.71
C HIS A 283 15.92 20.58 13.13
N LYS A 284 16.56 19.47 13.55
CA LYS A 284 15.87 18.21 13.90
C LYS A 284 14.82 18.39 15.00
N ASP A 285 15.11 19.24 16.00
CA ASP A 285 14.16 19.55 17.08
C ASP A 285 12.86 20.17 16.53
N GLY A 286 12.98 21.09 15.55
CA GLY A 286 11.84 21.73 14.90
C GLY A 286 11.06 20.74 14.01
N ALA A 287 11.77 19.87 13.30
CA ALA A 287 11.19 18.84 12.47
C ALA A 287 10.39 17.82 13.32
N ASN A 288 10.98 17.29 14.38
CA ASN A 288 10.30 16.39 15.32
C ASN A 288 9.11 17.07 16.02
N ALA A 289 9.23 18.35 16.39
CA ALA A 289 8.14 19.11 16.99
C ALA A 289 6.95 19.26 16.01
N PHE A 290 7.21 19.51 14.71
CA PHE A 290 6.17 19.56 13.71
C PHE A 290 5.50 18.19 13.50
N ILE A 291 6.27 17.12 13.39
CA ILE A 291 5.74 15.77 13.23
C ILE A 291 4.85 15.40 14.44
N ALA A 292 5.34 15.65 15.68
CA ALA A 292 4.55 15.42 16.89
C ALA A 292 3.26 16.27 16.94
N PHE A 293 3.26 17.46 16.35
CA PHE A 293 2.06 18.29 16.23
C PHE A 293 1.10 17.76 15.18
N ALA A 294 1.62 17.30 14.03
CA ALA A 294 0.83 16.84 12.89
C ALA A 294 0.08 15.52 13.18
N ILE A 295 0.64 14.66 14.05
CA ILE A 295 0.03 13.36 14.40
C ILE A 295 -1.09 13.44 15.44
N GLN A 296 -1.63 14.63 15.75
CA GLN A 296 -2.79 14.77 16.64
C GLN A 296 -4.07 14.25 15.94
N ASP A 297 -4.92 13.55 16.67
CA ASP A 297 -6.15 12.91 16.16
C ASP A 297 -7.02 13.83 15.28
N LYS A 298 -7.12 15.11 15.61
CA LYS A 298 -7.90 16.08 14.82
C LYS A 298 -7.38 16.25 13.38
N TYR A 299 -6.07 16.10 13.17
CA TYR A 299 -5.46 16.21 11.84
C TYR A 299 -5.52 14.89 11.09
N LEU A 300 -5.33 13.76 11.81
CA LEU A 300 -5.53 12.43 11.26
C LEU A 300 -6.99 12.27 10.75
N ALA A 301 -7.95 12.74 11.54
CA ALA A 301 -9.37 12.74 11.15
C ALA A 301 -9.66 13.67 9.97
N ALA A 302 -9.00 14.83 9.88
CA ALA A 302 -9.20 15.77 8.78
C ALA A 302 -8.75 15.18 7.43
N PHE A 303 -7.62 14.47 7.38
CA PHE A 303 -7.20 13.74 6.18
C PHE A 303 -8.20 12.66 5.79
N SER A 304 -8.69 11.89 6.75
CA SER A 304 -9.68 10.85 6.50
C SER A 304 -10.99 11.41 5.92
N ASP A 305 -11.54 12.44 6.54
CA ASP A 305 -12.79 13.06 6.06
C ASP A 305 -12.62 13.75 4.71
N GLY A 306 -11.42 14.26 4.41
CA GLY A 306 -11.14 14.97 3.17
C GLY A 306 -10.87 14.07 1.96
N ILE A 307 -10.11 13.00 2.14
CA ILE A 307 -9.61 12.18 1.03
C ILE A 307 -9.89 10.67 1.18
N GLY A 308 -10.63 10.27 2.23
CA GLY A 308 -11.05 8.87 2.42
C GLY A 308 -9.96 7.93 2.91
N LEU A 309 -8.79 8.43 3.33
CA LEU A 309 -7.71 7.58 3.85
C LEU A 309 -8.00 7.12 5.29
N ILE A 310 -7.42 5.98 5.69
CA ILE A 310 -7.63 5.39 7.00
C ILE A 310 -6.90 6.23 8.04
N PRO A 311 -7.55 6.78 9.08
CA PRO A 311 -6.85 7.49 10.15
C PRO A 311 -5.85 6.57 10.83
N ALA A 312 -4.65 7.07 11.13
CA ALA A 312 -3.57 6.25 11.69
C ALA A 312 -3.88 5.70 13.10
N THR A 313 -4.93 6.21 13.79
CA THR A 313 -5.34 5.77 15.13
C THR A 313 -6.85 5.49 15.21
N ALA A 314 -7.24 4.57 16.12
CA ALA A 314 -8.65 4.29 16.39
C ALA A 314 -9.38 5.51 17.00
N THR A 315 -8.68 6.33 17.80
CA THR A 315 -9.23 7.55 18.38
C THR A 315 -9.54 8.60 17.32
N ALA A 316 -8.67 8.76 16.32
CA ALA A 316 -8.95 9.62 15.17
C ALA A 316 -10.08 9.06 14.31
N ALA A 317 -10.12 7.73 14.07
CA ALA A 317 -11.19 7.08 13.33
C ALA A 317 -12.57 7.37 13.93
N ALA A 318 -12.68 7.34 15.26
CA ALA A 318 -13.91 7.67 15.97
C ALA A 318 -14.40 9.13 15.79
N LEU A 319 -13.52 10.03 15.35
CA LEU A 319 -13.86 11.43 15.05
C LEU A 319 -14.42 11.64 13.64
N THR A 320 -14.29 10.65 12.75
CA THR A 320 -14.69 10.74 11.35
C THR A 320 -16.08 10.18 11.10
N LYS A 321 -16.76 10.65 10.07
CA LYS A 321 -18.06 10.09 9.65
C LYS A 321 -17.94 8.76 8.90
N ASN A 322 -16.80 8.53 8.24
CA ASN A 322 -16.61 7.38 7.36
C ASN A 322 -16.07 6.17 8.12
N TYR A 323 -15.21 6.37 9.12
CA TYR A 323 -14.50 5.30 9.84
C TYR A 323 -14.97 5.09 11.28
N ALA A 324 -15.83 5.98 11.82
CA ALA A 324 -16.48 5.73 13.12
C ALA A 324 -17.31 4.45 13.08
N GLU A 325 -17.65 3.90 14.25
CA GLU A 325 -18.49 2.71 14.34
C GLU A 325 -19.78 2.85 13.51
N GLY A 326 -20.03 1.89 12.61
CA GLY A 326 -21.14 1.93 11.66
C GLY A 326 -20.95 2.86 10.46
N GLY A 327 -19.82 3.52 10.34
CA GLY A 327 -19.45 4.30 9.15
C GLY A 327 -19.22 3.43 7.92
N PRO A 328 -19.47 3.95 6.71
CA PRO A 328 -19.45 3.15 5.48
C PRO A 328 -18.07 2.61 5.10
N MET A 329 -17.00 3.16 5.66
CA MET A 329 -15.62 2.75 5.40
C MET A 329 -14.94 2.14 6.64
N ALA A 330 -15.66 1.93 7.75
CA ALA A 330 -15.09 1.38 8.99
C ALA A 330 -14.39 0.02 8.76
N VAL A 331 -14.88 -0.78 7.82
CA VAL A 331 -14.29 -2.07 7.45
C VAL A 331 -12.83 -1.96 7.01
N PHE A 332 -12.41 -0.86 6.37
CA PHE A 332 -11.01 -0.71 5.97
C PHE A 332 -10.06 -0.58 7.17
N PHE A 333 -10.51 0.05 8.27
CA PHE A 333 -9.73 0.08 9.50
C PHE A 333 -9.55 -1.32 10.08
N GLU A 334 -10.62 -2.13 10.07
CA GLU A 334 -10.58 -3.52 10.52
C GLU A 334 -9.71 -4.38 9.59
N LEU A 335 -9.81 -4.20 8.27
CA LEU A 335 -8.97 -4.88 7.28
C LEU A 335 -7.48 -4.53 7.48
N SER A 336 -7.13 -3.26 7.60
CA SER A 336 -5.75 -2.84 7.85
C SER A 336 -5.20 -3.45 9.13
N SER A 337 -5.96 -3.42 10.22
CA SER A 337 -5.51 -3.92 11.52
C SER A 337 -5.40 -5.45 11.60
N SER A 338 -6.23 -6.21 10.85
CA SER A 338 -6.32 -7.67 10.95
C SER A 338 -5.65 -8.44 9.80
N GLN A 339 -5.61 -7.88 8.60
CA GLN A 339 -5.10 -8.51 7.38
C GLN A 339 -3.95 -7.74 6.73
N GLY A 340 -3.68 -6.51 7.22
CA GLY A 340 -2.66 -5.64 6.67
C GLY A 340 -1.27 -6.23 6.78
N LEU A 341 -0.57 -6.30 5.66
CA LEU A 341 0.81 -6.75 5.55
C LEU A 341 1.69 -5.59 5.11
N ILE A 342 2.65 -5.27 5.98
CA ILE A 342 3.71 -4.32 5.64
C ILE A 342 4.67 -5.02 4.69
N ARG A 343 5.04 -4.35 3.61
CA ARG A 343 6.07 -4.83 2.68
C ARG A 343 7.38 -5.09 3.41
N PRO A 344 8.27 -5.96 2.91
CA PRO A 344 9.49 -6.34 3.62
C PRO A 344 10.30 -5.13 4.11
N PRO A 345 10.52 -4.96 5.43
CA PRO A 345 11.23 -3.81 5.96
C PRO A 345 12.76 -3.97 5.83
N THR A 346 13.23 -4.03 4.60
CA THR A 346 14.64 -4.20 4.25
C THR A 346 15.07 -3.16 3.22
N PRO A 347 16.32 -2.68 3.24
CA PRO A 347 16.85 -1.83 2.17
C PRO A 347 16.83 -2.47 0.78
N ALA A 348 16.85 -3.81 0.68
CA ALA A 348 16.72 -4.56 -0.56
C ALA A 348 15.33 -4.44 -1.21
N TYR A 349 14.33 -3.93 -0.49
CA TYR A 349 12.95 -3.88 -0.96
C TYR A 349 12.80 -3.18 -2.31
N LEU A 350 13.53 -2.08 -2.56
CA LEU A 350 13.40 -1.34 -3.84
C LEU A 350 13.73 -2.21 -5.06
N SER A 351 14.82 -2.97 -4.98
CA SER A 351 15.22 -3.90 -6.03
C SER A 351 14.21 -5.06 -6.11
N ALA A 352 13.85 -5.64 -4.98
CA ALA A 352 12.91 -6.74 -4.90
C ALA A 352 11.52 -6.37 -5.44
N ALA A 353 11.04 -5.16 -5.18
CA ALA A 353 9.76 -4.65 -5.67
C ALA A 353 9.70 -4.54 -7.20
N LEU A 354 10.74 -3.94 -7.81
CA LEU A 354 10.84 -3.80 -9.26
C LEU A 354 10.96 -5.16 -9.96
N THR A 355 11.76 -6.05 -9.40
CA THR A 355 11.98 -7.41 -9.92
C THR A 355 10.70 -8.24 -9.81
N PHE A 356 9.96 -8.13 -8.71
CA PHE A 356 8.66 -8.78 -8.54
C PHE A 356 7.63 -8.26 -9.54
N GLU A 357 7.51 -6.94 -9.73
CA GLU A 357 6.64 -6.34 -10.75
C GLU A 357 6.93 -6.94 -12.13
N LYS A 358 8.22 -6.95 -12.52
CA LYS A 358 8.64 -7.49 -13.80
C LYS A 358 8.26 -8.96 -13.96
N ALA A 359 8.52 -9.79 -12.95
CA ALA A 359 8.18 -11.22 -12.98
C ALA A 359 6.68 -11.44 -13.15
N LEU A 360 5.83 -10.72 -12.39
CA LEU A 360 4.38 -10.84 -12.50
C LEU A 360 3.85 -10.36 -13.86
N ALA A 361 4.42 -9.28 -14.41
CA ALA A 361 4.05 -8.80 -15.73
C ALA A 361 4.43 -9.81 -16.83
N ASP A 362 5.63 -10.39 -16.75
CA ASP A 362 6.10 -11.42 -17.69
C ASP A 362 5.21 -12.68 -17.62
N ILE A 363 4.86 -13.15 -16.42
CA ILE A 363 3.97 -14.29 -16.20
C ILE A 363 2.56 -13.99 -16.75
N ALA A 364 2.02 -12.80 -16.49
CA ALA A 364 0.71 -12.39 -17.02
C ALA A 364 0.70 -12.38 -18.57
N ASN A 365 1.84 -12.11 -19.20
CA ASN A 365 2.03 -12.14 -20.65
C ASN A 365 2.45 -13.53 -21.20
N GLY A 366 2.42 -14.57 -20.37
CA GLY A 366 2.61 -15.97 -20.80
C GLY A 366 4.04 -16.51 -20.66
N ALA A 367 4.92 -15.85 -19.89
CA ALA A 367 6.21 -16.44 -19.55
C ALA A 367 6.02 -17.72 -18.70
N ASP A 368 7.01 -18.63 -18.77
CA ASP A 368 7.04 -19.79 -17.90
C ASP A 368 7.24 -19.35 -16.44
N VAL A 369 6.32 -19.80 -15.57
CA VAL A 369 6.24 -19.33 -14.18
C VAL A 369 7.53 -19.61 -13.41
N ALA A 370 8.00 -20.85 -13.42
CA ALA A 370 9.19 -21.23 -12.67
C ALA A 370 10.44 -20.44 -13.15
N THR A 371 10.61 -20.34 -14.48
CA THR A 371 11.72 -19.59 -15.07
C THR A 371 11.68 -18.10 -14.72
N ALA A 372 10.50 -17.49 -14.70
CA ALA A 372 10.36 -16.06 -14.37
C ALA A 372 10.65 -15.80 -12.88
N LEU A 373 10.19 -16.69 -11.98
CA LEU A 373 10.42 -16.55 -10.55
C LEU A 373 11.87 -16.87 -10.17
N ASP A 374 12.51 -17.90 -10.79
CA ASP A 374 13.94 -18.19 -10.60
C ASP A 374 14.81 -16.98 -11.02
N ALA A 375 14.50 -16.37 -12.17
CA ALA A 375 15.23 -15.19 -12.64
C ALA A 375 15.03 -13.99 -11.68
N ALA A 376 13.87 -13.85 -11.08
CA ALA A 376 13.60 -12.81 -10.08
C ALA A 376 14.40 -13.06 -8.79
N VAL A 377 14.48 -14.30 -8.31
CA VAL A 377 15.33 -14.68 -7.18
C VAL A 377 16.80 -14.35 -7.45
N ASP A 378 17.33 -14.77 -8.59
CA ASP A 378 18.71 -14.51 -8.98
C ASP A 378 19.04 -12.99 -8.97
N GLU A 379 18.13 -12.14 -9.46
CA GLU A 379 18.31 -10.69 -9.51
C GLU A 379 18.26 -10.07 -8.11
N ILE A 380 17.30 -10.48 -7.25
CA ILE A 380 17.17 -9.99 -5.89
C ILE A 380 18.39 -10.39 -5.06
N ASP A 381 18.80 -11.67 -5.11
CA ASP A 381 19.91 -12.19 -4.32
C ASP A 381 21.24 -11.56 -4.78
N ALA A 382 21.42 -11.30 -6.07
CA ALA A 382 22.58 -10.57 -6.59
C ALA A 382 22.64 -9.13 -6.07
N ASP A 383 21.52 -8.42 -5.95
CA ASP A 383 21.47 -7.07 -5.36
C ASP A 383 21.80 -7.12 -3.87
N ILE A 384 21.26 -8.08 -3.14
CA ILE A 384 21.57 -8.28 -1.71
C ILE A 384 23.06 -8.56 -1.51
N GLU A 385 23.66 -9.44 -2.32
CA GLU A 385 25.09 -9.76 -2.27
C GLU A 385 25.95 -8.52 -2.60
N ALA A 386 25.60 -7.77 -3.65
CA ALA A 386 26.31 -6.57 -4.05
C ALA A 386 26.35 -5.48 -2.98
N ASN A 387 25.32 -5.46 -2.12
CA ASN A 387 25.18 -4.52 -1.00
C ASN A 387 25.56 -5.14 0.37
N ASN A 388 26.34 -6.25 0.37
CA ASN A 388 26.80 -6.94 1.58
C ASN A 388 25.65 -7.29 2.55
N GLY A 389 24.52 -7.76 2.02
CA GLY A 389 23.34 -8.15 2.77
C GLY A 389 22.61 -7.00 3.47
N TYR A 390 22.88 -5.75 3.11
CA TYR A 390 22.27 -4.54 3.71
C TYR A 390 22.37 -4.51 5.24
N GLY A 391 23.37 -5.18 5.82
CA GLY A 391 23.57 -5.27 7.25
C GLY A 391 22.81 -6.41 7.94
N PHE A 392 22.13 -7.29 7.20
CA PHE A 392 21.49 -8.49 7.71
C PHE A 392 22.38 -9.75 7.61
N SER A 393 23.37 -9.76 6.74
CA SER A 393 24.25 -10.90 6.48
C SER A 393 25.30 -11.10 7.57
N GLN A 394 24.92 -11.33 8.82
CA GLN A 394 25.87 -11.77 9.85
C GLN A 394 25.31 -12.90 10.71
#